data_d01c5bc60ad802803aef1d8ca64e1dfe
#
_entry.id   d01c5bc60ad802803aef1d8ca64e1dfe
#
_cell.length_a   1.000
_cell.length_b   1.000
_cell.length_c   1.000
_cell.angle_alpha   90.00
_cell.angle_beta   90.00
_cell.angle_gamma   90.00
#
_symmetry.space_group_name_H-M   'P 1'
#
loop_
_entity.id
_entity.type
_entity.pdbx_description
1 polymer ?
#
loop_
_entity_poly.entity_id
_entity_poly.type
_entity_poly.pdbx_seq_one_letter_code
_entity_poly.pdbx_strand_id
1 'polypeptide(L)'
;MAVQHEIKSQLAKLLATEDLVVEHKQVETASFNVETRVLVLPLWEKASNSIYDMLVGHEVGHALFTPNDDWFLKTDVPHSIVNVCEDARIEKLMKRKYMGLAKTFYYGYSELHDDDFFNLEEEDIHKFNLADRINIYYKLSLIHI
;
A
#
# COMPACT_ATOMS: atom_id res chain seq x y z
N MET A 1 -8.95 -3.64 19.73
CA MET A 1 -7.62 -3.84 20.33
C MET A 1 -6.64 -2.85 19.72
N ALA A 2 -5.85 -2.17 20.53
CA ALA A 2 -4.88 -1.20 20.00
C ALA A 2 -3.81 -1.89 19.15
N VAL A 3 -3.39 -1.24 18.06
CA VAL A 3 -2.33 -1.73 17.20
C VAL A 3 -0.98 -1.60 17.92
N GLN A 4 -0.20 -2.66 17.93
CA GLN A 4 1.13 -2.65 18.51
C GLN A 4 2.15 -2.32 17.41
N HIS A 5 2.58 -1.07 17.37
CA HIS A 5 3.46 -0.55 16.31
C HIS A 5 4.81 -1.29 16.24
N GLU A 6 5.35 -1.70 17.37
CA GLU A 6 6.59 -2.49 17.39
C GLU A 6 6.45 -3.82 16.65
N ILE A 7 5.31 -4.51 16.84
CA ILE A 7 5.02 -5.75 16.11
C ILE A 7 4.94 -5.50 14.62
N LYS A 8 4.32 -4.38 14.19
CA LYS A 8 4.26 -4.00 12.78
C LYS A 8 5.63 -3.69 12.19
N SER A 9 6.51 -3.08 12.97
CA SER A 9 7.90 -2.85 12.58
C SER A 9 8.65 -4.17 12.38
N GLN A 10 8.49 -5.12 13.29
CA GLN A 10 9.09 -6.45 13.18
C GLN A 10 8.54 -7.23 12.00
N LEU A 11 7.23 -7.17 11.76
CA LEU A 11 6.59 -7.79 10.60
C LEU A 11 7.17 -7.25 9.28
N ALA A 12 7.34 -5.94 9.17
CA ALA A 12 7.91 -5.30 8.00
C ALA A 12 9.33 -5.83 7.72
N LYS A 13 10.19 -5.86 8.73
CA LYS A 13 11.57 -6.35 8.60
C LYS A 13 11.62 -7.83 8.22
N LEU A 14 10.75 -8.64 8.81
CA LEU A 14 10.68 -10.07 8.52
C LEU A 14 10.24 -10.33 7.07
N LEU A 15 9.18 -9.68 6.61
CA LEU A 15 8.67 -9.83 5.24
C LEU A 15 9.67 -9.31 4.21
N ALA A 16 10.33 -8.18 4.50
CA ALA A 16 11.35 -7.60 3.62
C ALA A 16 12.63 -8.41 3.58
N THR A 17 12.86 -9.30 4.56
CA THR A 17 14.13 -10.00 4.77
C THR A 17 15.32 -9.02 4.89
N GLU A 18 15.06 -7.87 5.45
CA GLU A 18 16.00 -6.74 5.57
C GLU A 18 15.71 -6.00 6.88
N ASP A 19 16.74 -5.49 7.54
CA ASP A 19 16.59 -4.66 8.74
C ASP A 19 16.26 -3.22 8.35
N LEU A 20 15.04 -3.00 7.90
CA LEU A 20 14.52 -1.69 7.51
C LEU A 20 14.47 -0.74 8.71
N VAL A 21 14.66 0.56 8.45
CA VAL A 21 14.28 1.60 9.41
C VAL A 21 12.78 1.83 9.32
N VAL A 22 12.06 1.60 10.40
CA VAL A 22 10.61 1.79 10.46
C VAL A 22 10.29 2.96 11.38
N GLU A 23 9.62 3.98 10.83
CA GLU A 23 9.20 5.16 11.57
C GLU A 23 7.66 5.22 11.62
N HIS A 24 7.11 5.60 12.77
CA HIS A 24 5.70 5.85 12.96
C HIS A 24 5.47 7.35 13.10
N LYS A 25 4.70 7.94 12.17
CA LYS A 25 4.50 9.40 12.09
C LYS A 25 3.04 9.77 11.84
N GLN A 26 2.70 11.01 12.17
CA GLN A 26 1.43 11.61 11.78
C GLN A 26 1.48 11.98 10.29
N VAL A 27 1.14 11.00 9.44
CA VAL A 27 1.08 11.14 7.99
C VAL A 27 -0.25 10.60 7.46
N GLU A 28 -0.63 11.00 6.27
CA GLU A 28 -1.90 10.58 5.68
C GLU A 28 -1.91 9.11 5.24
N THR A 29 -0.76 8.60 4.83
CA THR A 29 -0.63 7.22 4.38
C THR A 29 0.78 6.69 4.64
N ALA A 30 0.97 5.38 4.50
CA ALA A 30 2.28 4.75 4.53
C ALA A 30 3.10 5.11 3.29
N SER A 31 4.41 5.04 3.42
CA SER A 31 5.34 5.23 2.32
C SER A 31 6.65 4.49 2.56
N PHE A 32 7.32 4.10 1.47
CA PHE A 32 8.64 3.50 1.51
C PHE A 32 9.60 4.23 0.58
N ASN A 33 10.75 4.61 1.10
CA ASN A 33 11.82 5.21 0.30
C ASN A 33 12.81 4.13 -0.12
N VAL A 34 12.86 3.86 -1.43
CA VAL A 34 13.71 2.78 -2.00
C VAL A 34 15.20 3.09 -1.93
N GLU A 35 15.58 4.36 -1.82
CA GLU A 35 16.98 4.77 -1.70
C GLU A 35 17.47 4.69 -0.25
N THR A 36 16.75 5.32 0.68
CA THR A 36 17.12 5.38 2.10
C THR A 36 16.72 4.14 2.89
N ARG A 37 15.87 3.29 2.33
CA ARG A 37 15.33 2.07 2.95
C ARG A 37 14.54 2.37 4.23
N VAL A 38 13.83 3.49 4.26
CA VAL A 38 12.98 3.91 5.38
C VAL A 38 11.53 3.66 5.05
N LEU A 39 10.85 2.90 5.91
CA LEU A 39 9.41 2.69 5.90
C LEU A 39 8.76 3.64 6.89
N VAL A 40 7.79 4.42 6.43
CA VAL A 40 6.97 5.28 7.29
C VAL A 40 5.57 4.71 7.36
N LEU A 41 5.08 4.46 8.58
CA LEU A 41 3.73 4.02 8.85
C LEU A 41 2.93 5.13 9.56
N PRO A 42 1.66 5.34 9.19
CA PRO A 42 0.85 6.37 9.81
C PRO A 42 0.46 5.99 11.24
N LEU A 43 0.21 7.01 12.07
CA LEU A 43 -0.37 6.85 13.41
C LEU A 43 -1.88 7.09 13.32
N TRP A 44 -2.63 6.14 12.83
CA TRP A 44 -4.09 6.22 12.72
C TRP A 44 -4.76 5.60 13.96
N GLU A 45 -5.52 6.42 14.66
CA GLU A 45 -6.19 6.00 15.89
C GLU A 45 -7.27 4.93 15.67
N LYS A 46 -7.93 4.98 14.51
CA LYS A 46 -9.06 4.11 14.19
C LYS A 46 -8.71 2.94 13.27
N ALA A 47 -7.48 2.85 12.82
CA ALA A 47 -7.09 1.78 11.91
C ALA A 47 -6.92 0.45 12.65
N SER A 48 -7.45 -0.61 12.05
CA SER A 48 -7.35 -1.97 12.57
C SER A 48 -5.99 -2.60 12.27
N ASN A 49 -5.74 -3.78 12.85
CA ASN A 49 -4.62 -4.63 12.48
C ASN A 49 -4.62 -5.01 11.01
N SER A 50 -5.81 -5.26 10.42
CA SER A 50 -5.95 -5.61 9.01
C SER A 50 -5.45 -4.50 8.08
N ILE A 51 -5.78 -3.24 8.37
CA ILE A 51 -5.28 -2.10 7.62
C ILE A 51 -3.76 -1.98 7.73
N TYR A 52 -3.20 -2.05 8.95
CA TYR A 52 -1.75 -1.96 9.13
C TYR A 52 -0.99 -3.11 8.48
N ASP A 53 -1.49 -4.33 8.56
CA ASP A 53 -0.86 -5.48 7.89
C ASP A 53 -0.88 -5.32 6.37
N MET A 54 -1.96 -4.76 5.81
CA MET A 54 -2.05 -4.44 4.40
C MET A 54 -1.05 -3.35 4.01
N LEU A 55 -0.95 -2.26 4.79
CA LEU A 55 0.01 -1.17 4.54
C LEU A 55 1.45 -1.70 4.58
N VAL A 56 1.78 -2.51 5.59
CA VAL A 56 3.10 -3.14 5.69
C VAL A 56 3.37 -4.03 4.48
N GLY A 57 2.41 -4.87 4.09
CA GLY A 57 2.54 -5.76 2.94
C GLY A 57 2.76 -4.99 1.63
N HIS A 58 2.05 -3.88 1.45
CA HIS A 58 2.19 -2.99 0.30
C HIS A 58 3.60 -2.36 0.25
N GLU A 59 4.00 -1.69 1.32
CA GLU A 59 5.28 -0.97 1.35
C GLU A 59 6.49 -1.92 1.29
N VAL A 60 6.40 -3.09 1.92
CA VAL A 60 7.42 -4.14 1.78
C VAL A 60 7.49 -4.65 0.34
N GLY A 61 6.38 -4.65 -0.39
CA GLY A 61 6.37 -4.92 -1.82
C GLY A 61 7.28 -3.98 -2.60
N HIS A 62 7.25 -2.69 -2.29
CA HIS A 62 8.20 -1.73 -2.86
C HIS A 62 9.64 -2.03 -2.42
N ALA A 63 9.86 -2.39 -1.16
CA ALA A 63 11.19 -2.73 -0.66
C ALA A 63 11.81 -3.92 -1.41
N LEU A 64 11.02 -4.92 -1.75
CA LEU A 64 11.48 -6.14 -2.40
C LEU A 64 11.55 -6.04 -3.92
N PHE A 65 10.63 -5.31 -4.55
CA PHE A 65 10.39 -5.42 -5.98
C PHE A 65 10.51 -4.12 -6.77
N THR A 66 10.48 -2.95 -6.13
CA THR A 66 10.63 -1.67 -6.83
C THR A 66 12.11 -1.32 -6.97
N PRO A 67 12.63 -1.18 -8.20
CA PRO A 67 14.05 -0.85 -8.41
C PRO A 67 14.40 0.55 -7.88
N ASN A 68 15.61 0.69 -7.36
CA ASN A 68 16.17 1.99 -7.01
C ASN A 68 16.95 2.58 -8.20
N ASP A 69 16.21 2.87 -9.28
CA ASP A 69 16.73 3.54 -10.48
C ASP A 69 15.65 4.46 -11.06
N ASP A 70 15.98 5.21 -12.08
CA ASP A 70 15.06 6.15 -12.74
C ASP A 70 14.19 5.46 -13.80
N TRP A 71 13.73 4.24 -13.57
CA TRP A 71 12.95 3.46 -14.52
C TRP A 71 11.68 4.17 -15.00
N PHE A 72 11.06 4.98 -14.14
CA PHE A 72 9.88 5.77 -14.48
C PHE A 72 10.16 6.93 -15.46
N LEU A 73 11.42 7.37 -15.58
CA LEU A 73 11.83 8.38 -16.56
C LEU A 73 12.03 7.80 -17.97
N LYS A 74 12.03 6.48 -18.09
CA LYS A 74 12.23 5.77 -19.37
C LYS A 74 10.93 5.63 -20.17
N THR A 75 9.84 6.25 -19.72
CA THR A 75 8.53 6.20 -20.38
C THR A 75 7.92 7.59 -20.46
N ASP A 76 7.12 7.83 -21.49
CA ASP A 76 6.34 9.06 -21.67
C ASP A 76 5.00 9.01 -20.91
N VAL A 77 4.72 7.93 -20.22
CA VAL A 77 3.49 7.78 -19.42
C VAL A 77 3.57 8.67 -18.18
N PRO A 78 2.51 9.40 -17.83
CA PRO A 78 2.48 10.22 -16.62
C PRO A 78 2.86 9.42 -15.37
N HIS A 79 3.67 10.03 -14.49
CA HIS A 79 4.21 9.38 -13.29
C HIS A 79 3.11 8.82 -12.37
N SER A 80 1.97 9.53 -12.25
CA SER A 80 0.83 9.07 -11.47
C SER A 80 0.26 7.73 -11.94
N ILE A 81 0.21 7.52 -13.26
CA ILE A 81 -0.26 6.26 -13.85
C ILE A 81 0.79 5.16 -13.65
N VAL A 82 2.06 5.49 -13.84
CA VAL A 82 3.17 4.55 -13.60
C VAL A 82 3.15 4.06 -12.16
N ASN A 83 2.94 4.96 -11.19
CA ASN A 83 2.85 4.60 -9.77
C ASN A 83 1.71 3.63 -9.48
N VAL A 84 0.52 3.88 -10.03
CA VAL A 84 -0.63 2.97 -9.85
C VAL A 84 -0.35 1.59 -10.43
N CYS A 85 0.27 1.53 -11.61
CA CYS A 85 0.67 0.26 -12.22
C CYS A 85 1.74 -0.47 -11.41
N GLU A 86 2.69 0.27 -10.86
CA GLU A 86 3.73 -0.30 -9.97
C GLU A 86 3.11 -0.87 -8.69
N ASP A 87 2.18 -0.15 -8.07
CA ASP A 87 1.45 -0.63 -6.90
C ASP A 87 0.74 -1.96 -7.20
N ALA A 88 0.03 -2.04 -8.32
CA ALA A 88 -0.62 -3.28 -8.74
C ALA A 88 0.39 -4.41 -8.97
N ARG A 89 1.53 -4.10 -9.58
CA ARG A 89 2.60 -5.07 -9.86
C ARG A 89 3.19 -5.63 -8.58
N ILE A 90 3.58 -4.77 -7.63
CA ILE A 90 4.22 -5.21 -6.39
C ILE A 90 3.25 -5.99 -5.50
N GLU A 91 2.00 -5.60 -5.43
CA GLU A 91 0.99 -6.33 -4.67
C GLU A 91 0.76 -7.74 -5.24
N LYS A 92 0.74 -7.87 -6.56
CA LYS A 92 0.63 -9.17 -7.22
C LYS A 92 1.83 -10.06 -6.90
N LEU A 93 3.03 -9.51 -6.91
CA LEU A 93 4.25 -10.24 -6.56
C LEU A 93 4.28 -10.63 -5.08
N MET A 94 3.84 -9.75 -4.19
CA MET A 94 3.73 -10.04 -2.76
C MET A 94 2.75 -11.17 -2.47
N LYS A 95 1.59 -11.20 -3.12
CA LYS A 95 0.61 -12.30 -2.98
C LYS A 95 1.15 -13.63 -3.49
N ARG A 96 2.01 -13.61 -4.50
CA ARG A 96 2.69 -14.82 -4.99
C ARG A 96 3.78 -15.31 -4.05
N LYS A 97 4.54 -14.38 -3.46
CA LYS A 97 5.61 -14.70 -2.51
C LYS A 97 5.06 -15.13 -1.16
N TYR A 98 4.03 -14.44 -0.67
CA TYR A 98 3.39 -14.66 0.62
C TYR A 98 1.90 -14.85 0.42
N MET A 99 1.47 -16.07 0.20
CA MET A 99 0.08 -16.39 -0.19
C MET A 99 -0.98 -15.89 0.81
N GLY A 100 -0.64 -15.82 2.09
CA GLY A 100 -1.53 -15.27 3.12
C GLY A 100 -1.87 -13.79 2.94
N LEU A 101 -1.03 -13.03 2.23
CA LEU A 101 -1.27 -11.61 1.98
C LEU A 101 -2.48 -11.34 1.08
N ALA A 102 -2.91 -12.29 0.24
CA ALA A 102 -4.14 -12.13 -0.54
C ALA A 102 -5.34 -11.84 0.37
N LYS A 103 -5.44 -12.57 1.48
CA LYS A 103 -6.47 -12.35 2.50
C LYS A 103 -6.27 -11.03 3.24
N THR A 104 -5.04 -10.70 3.57
CA THR A 104 -4.69 -9.43 4.22
C THR A 104 -5.08 -8.23 3.37
N PHE A 105 -4.78 -8.22 2.08
CA PHE A 105 -5.18 -7.17 1.16
C PHE A 105 -6.70 -7.08 1.01
N TYR A 106 -7.36 -8.22 0.92
CA TYR A 106 -8.82 -8.26 0.84
C TYR A 106 -9.47 -7.56 2.06
N TYR A 107 -9.09 -7.94 3.27
CA TYR A 107 -9.67 -7.34 4.48
C TYR A 107 -9.26 -5.89 4.68
N GLY A 108 -8.01 -5.54 4.41
CA GLY A 108 -7.54 -4.17 4.53
C GLY A 108 -8.26 -3.21 3.58
N TYR A 109 -8.39 -3.57 2.32
CA TYR A 109 -9.11 -2.74 1.35
C TYR A 109 -10.62 -2.71 1.60
N SER A 110 -11.22 -3.81 2.06
CA SER A 110 -12.64 -3.83 2.44
C SER A 110 -12.91 -2.84 3.56
N GLU A 111 -12.08 -2.82 4.58
CA GLU A 111 -12.23 -1.91 5.71
C GLU A 111 -12.02 -0.44 5.30
N LEU A 112 -11.02 -0.15 4.46
CA LEU A 112 -10.83 1.19 3.93
C LEU A 112 -12.02 1.65 3.08
N HIS A 113 -12.61 0.77 2.30
CA HIS A 113 -13.80 1.08 1.53
C HIS A 113 -15.00 1.36 2.43
N ASP A 114 -15.22 0.55 3.46
CA ASP A 114 -16.31 0.74 4.43
C ASP A 114 -16.17 2.05 5.21
N ASP A 115 -14.94 2.50 5.44
CA ASP A 115 -14.62 3.79 6.10
C ASP A 115 -14.62 4.98 5.11
N ASP A 116 -15.02 4.76 3.86
CA ASP A 116 -15.03 5.75 2.77
C ASP A 116 -13.67 6.46 2.55
N PHE A 117 -12.57 5.72 2.74
CA PHE A 117 -11.22 6.25 2.51
C PHE A 117 -11.04 6.81 1.09
N PHE A 118 -11.74 6.26 0.11
CA PHE A 118 -11.66 6.66 -1.30
C PHE A 118 -12.63 7.80 -1.66
N ASN A 119 -13.39 8.35 -0.71
CA ASN A 119 -14.36 9.45 -0.89
C ASN A 119 -15.43 9.15 -1.95
N LEU A 120 -15.92 7.92 -2.01
CA LEU A 120 -16.90 7.50 -3.02
C LEU A 120 -18.35 7.82 -2.64
N GLU A 121 -18.63 8.10 -1.36
CA GLU A 121 -19.97 8.43 -0.89
C GLU A 121 -20.37 9.86 -1.25
N GLU A 122 -19.43 10.81 -1.21
CA GLU A 122 -19.69 12.23 -1.42
C GLU A 122 -19.26 12.74 -2.79
N GLU A 123 -18.33 12.07 -3.45
CA GLU A 123 -17.75 12.52 -4.72
C GLU A 123 -18.12 11.62 -5.90
N ASP A 124 -18.39 12.25 -7.04
CA ASP A 124 -18.63 11.54 -8.29
C ASP A 124 -17.31 11.03 -8.87
N ILE A 125 -17.16 9.70 -8.92
CA ILE A 125 -15.97 9.04 -9.47
C ILE A 125 -15.65 9.46 -10.91
N HIS A 126 -16.64 9.91 -11.67
CA HIS A 126 -16.42 10.37 -13.04
C HIS A 126 -15.64 11.69 -13.10
N LYS A 127 -15.58 12.42 -12.00
CA LYS A 127 -14.78 13.65 -11.87
C LYS A 127 -13.34 13.39 -11.46
N PHE A 128 -13.02 12.19 -11.04
CA PHE A 128 -11.65 11.80 -10.67
C PHE A 128 -10.77 11.73 -11.92
N ASN A 129 -9.49 12.04 -11.76
CA ASN A 129 -8.52 11.86 -12.84
C ASN A 129 -8.33 10.36 -13.17
N LEU A 130 -7.70 10.08 -14.30
CA LEU A 130 -7.55 8.71 -14.80
C LEU A 130 -6.75 7.83 -13.82
N ALA A 131 -5.66 8.36 -13.24
CA ALA A 131 -4.83 7.60 -12.31
C ALA A 131 -5.62 7.18 -11.06
N ASP A 132 -6.38 8.10 -10.47
CA ASP A 132 -7.22 7.80 -9.29
C ASP A 132 -8.30 6.77 -9.62
N ARG A 133 -8.93 6.89 -10.79
CA ARG A 133 -9.96 5.92 -11.24
C ARG A 133 -9.38 4.53 -11.44
N ILE A 134 -8.20 4.40 -12.05
CA ILE A 134 -7.51 3.13 -12.22
C ILE A 134 -7.15 2.54 -10.85
N ASN A 135 -6.61 3.35 -9.94
CA ASN A 135 -6.23 2.93 -8.61
C ASN A 135 -7.42 2.38 -7.81
N ILE A 136 -8.53 3.14 -7.80
CA ILE A 136 -9.77 2.72 -7.12
C ILE A 136 -10.32 1.44 -7.76
N TYR A 137 -10.39 1.38 -9.08
CA TYR A 137 -10.86 0.19 -9.79
C TYR A 137 -10.04 -1.04 -9.42
N TYR A 138 -8.73 -0.95 -9.45
CA TYR A 138 -7.86 -2.06 -9.08
C TYR A 138 -8.08 -2.51 -7.63
N LYS A 139 -8.05 -1.58 -6.67
CA LYS A 139 -8.16 -1.89 -5.24
C LYS A 139 -9.53 -2.47 -4.88
N LEU A 140 -10.61 -1.86 -5.39
CA LEU A 140 -11.96 -2.34 -5.11
C LEU A 140 -12.32 -3.63 -5.86
N SER A 141 -11.72 -3.90 -7.00
CA SER A 141 -11.93 -5.17 -7.70
C SER A 141 -11.47 -6.38 -6.87
N LEU A 142 -10.50 -6.19 -5.97
CA LEU A 142 -10.01 -7.24 -5.09
C LEU A 142 -11.04 -7.68 -4.04
N ILE A 143 -11.99 -6.81 -3.70
CA ILE A 143 -13.01 -7.11 -2.68
C ILE A 143 -14.35 -7.55 -3.28
N HIS A 144 -14.49 -7.50 -4.59
CA HIS A 144 -15.72 -7.90 -5.29
C HIS A 144 -15.58 -9.21 -6.09
N ILE A 145 -14.44 -9.86 -5.99
CA ILE A 145 -14.17 -11.13 -6.67
C ILE A 145 -14.56 -12.33 -5.81
#